data_61a2e04e18f7e793b385615c461d735a
#
_entry.id   61a2e04e18f7e793b385615c461d735a
#
_cell.length_a   1.000
_cell.length_b   1.000
_cell.length_c   1.000
_cell.angle_alpha   90.00
_cell.angle_beta   90.00
_cell.angle_gamma   90.00
#
_symmetry.space_group_name_H-M   'P 1'
#
loop_
_entity.id
_entity.type
_entity.pdbx_description
1 polymer ?
#
loop_
_entity_poly.entity_id
_entity_poly.type
_entity_poly.pdbx_seq_one_letter_code
_entity_poly.pdbx_strand_id
1 'polypeptide(L)'
;MLNHGSVQHMTQLTQTEKDVFKTFKEISPMEIITQAGQRQQYIDQAQSLNLNIPASLAIKDVNNLMIEAWKLGVKTLYYQRSQSVSKELMVNFVTCSSCEA
;
A
#
# COMPACT_ATOMS: atom_id res chain seq x y z
N MET A 1 -11.24 14.13 -10.79
CA MET A 1 -10.86 12.79 -10.26
C MET A 1 -10.86 12.88 -8.75
N LEU A 2 -12.03 12.72 -8.14
CA LEU A 2 -12.24 13.01 -6.70
C LEU A 2 -11.73 11.92 -5.75
N ASN A 3 -11.41 10.70 -6.20
CA ASN A 3 -11.05 9.58 -5.31
C ASN A 3 -9.66 8.97 -5.59
N HIS A 4 -8.72 9.77 -6.08
CA HIS A 4 -7.33 9.35 -6.31
C HIS A 4 -7.16 8.01 -7.06
N GLY A 5 -8.14 7.66 -7.92
CA GLY A 5 -8.16 6.41 -8.68
C GLY A 5 -8.76 5.21 -7.95
N SER A 6 -9.20 5.35 -6.70
CA SER A 6 -9.86 4.26 -5.97
C SER A 6 -11.28 4.01 -6.51
N VAL A 7 -11.65 2.74 -6.63
CA VAL A 7 -12.99 2.28 -7.01
C VAL A 7 -13.81 1.79 -5.81
N GLN A 8 -13.26 1.85 -4.60
CA GLN A 8 -13.89 1.27 -3.40
C GLN A 8 -15.25 1.91 -3.06
N HIS A 9 -15.45 3.18 -3.44
CA HIS A 9 -16.70 3.93 -3.23
C HIS A 9 -17.82 3.57 -4.23
N MET A 10 -17.51 2.87 -5.32
CA MET A 10 -18.49 2.56 -6.38
C MET A 10 -19.43 1.45 -5.92
N THR A 11 -20.74 1.75 -5.90
CA THR A 11 -21.79 0.80 -5.49
C THR A 11 -22.15 -0.20 -6.59
N GLN A 12 -21.83 0.12 -7.86
CA GLN A 12 -22.12 -0.73 -9.02
C GLN A 12 -21.17 -1.93 -9.13
N LEU A 13 -20.02 -1.90 -8.44
CA LEU A 13 -19.02 -2.96 -8.48
C LEU A 13 -19.23 -3.97 -7.34
N THR A 14 -19.08 -5.24 -7.67
CA THR A 14 -19.04 -6.31 -6.69
C THR A 14 -17.76 -6.22 -5.84
N GLN A 15 -17.74 -6.86 -4.68
CA GLN A 15 -16.54 -6.87 -3.83
C GLN A 15 -15.34 -7.51 -4.54
N THR A 16 -15.55 -8.56 -5.30
CA THR A 16 -14.49 -9.22 -6.10
C THR A 16 -13.87 -8.25 -7.11
N GLU A 17 -14.68 -7.46 -7.81
CA GLU A 17 -14.18 -6.45 -8.74
C GLU A 17 -13.40 -5.35 -8.01
N LYS A 18 -13.89 -4.88 -6.88
CA LYS A 18 -13.18 -3.90 -6.04
C LYS A 18 -11.82 -4.42 -5.57
N ASP A 19 -11.72 -5.70 -5.23
CA ASP A 19 -10.48 -6.32 -4.79
C ASP A 19 -9.44 -6.42 -5.91
N VAL A 20 -9.89 -6.64 -7.15
CA VAL A 20 -9.02 -6.65 -8.34
C VAL A 20 -8.49 -5.25 -8.66
N PHE A 21 -9.30 -4.20 -8.48
CA PHE A 21 -8.95 -2.83 -8.83
C PHE A 21 -8.42 -2.00 -7.64
N LYS A 22 -7.83 -2.64 -6.64
CA LYS A 22 -7.15 -1.94 -5.54
C LYS A 22 -6.00 -1.09 -6.07
N THR A 23 -5.92 0.14 -5.59
CA THR A 23 -4.76 1.00 -5.82
C THR A 23 -3.57 0.52 -4.99
N PHE A 24 -2.36 0.94 -5.35
CA PHE A 24 -1.14 0.62 -4.59
C PHE A 24 -1.22 0.97 -3.10
N LYS A 25 -1.99 2.01 -2.73
CA LYS A 25 -2.20 2.41 -1.34
C LYS A 25 -3.15 1.50 -0.57
N GLU A 26 -4.03 0.82 -1.27
CA GLU A 26 -5.03 -0.09 -0.73
C GLU A 26 -4.52 -1.54 -0.61
N ILE A 27 -3.41 -1.84 -1.29
CA ILE A 27 -2.75 -3.14 -1.18
C ILE A 27 -1.89 -3.15 0.08
N SER A 28 -2.00 -4.21 0.88
CA SER A 28 -1.19 -4.38 2.08
C SER A 28 0.30 -4.48 1.73
N PRO A 29 1.20 -3.77 2.44
CA PRO A 29 2.64 -3.92 2.29
C PRO A 29 3.10 -5.39 2.42
N MET A 30 2.44 -6.17 3.27
CA MET A 30 2.74 -7.59 3.45
C MET A 30 2.44 -8.43 2.21
N GLU A 31 1.34 -8.14 1.49
CA GLU A 31 1.01 -8.81 0.24
C GLU A 31 2.08 -8.55 -0.83
N ILE A 32 2.59 -7.32 -0.91
CA ILE A 32 3.67 -6.94 -1.83
C ILE A 32 4.97 -7.70 -1.48
N ILE A 33 5.32 -7.77 -0.21
CA ILE A 33 6.49 -8.52 0.29
C ILE A 33 6.36 -10.01 -0.02
N THR A 34 5.19 -10.59 0.21
CA THR A 34 4.92 -12.01 -0.05
C THR A 34 5.10 -12.34 -1.53
N GLN A 35 4.53 -11.55 -2.42
CA GLN A 35 4.71 -11.71 -3.87
C GLN A 35 6.16 -11.55 -4.30
N ALA A 36 6.88 -10.59 -3.71
CA ALA A 36 8.30 -10.38 -4.02
C ALA A 36 9.15 -11.58 -3.57
N GLY A 37 8.87 -12.14 -2.38
CA GLY A 37 9.52 -13.36 -1.88
C GLY A 37 9.29 -14.57 -2.78
N GLN A 38 8.04 -14.75 -3.23
CA GLN A 38 7.71 -15.84 -4.17
C GLN A 38 8.49 -15.72 -5.49
N ARG A 39 8.70 -14.51 -6.01
CA ARG A 39 9.46 -14.28 -7.23
C ARG A 39 10.98 -14.38 -7.02
N GLN A 40 11.46 -13.98 -5.83
CA GLN A 40 12.89 -13.86 -5.55
C GLN A 40 13.66 -15.19 -5.73
N GLN A 41 13.04 -16.31 -5.49
CA GLN A 41 13.67 -17.63 -5.69
C GLN A 41 14.05 -17.92 -7.17
N TYR A 42 13.46 -17.18 -8.13
CA TYR A 42 13.72 -17.32 -9.56
C TYR A 42 14.51 -16.13 -10.15
N ILE A 43 14.97 -15.21 -9.29
CA ILE A 43 15.64 -13.98 -9.70
C ILE A 43 16.98 -13.87 -9.00
N ASP A 44 18.08 -13.80 -9.75
CA ASP A 44 19.42 -13.64 -9.18
C ASP A 44 19.68 -12.24 -8.64
N GLN A 45 19.08 -11.23 -9.27
CA GLN A 45 19.21 -9.83 -8.90
C GLN A 45 18.25 -9.43 -7.76
N ALA A 46 18.49 -8.28 -7.16
CA ALA A 46 17.54 -7.66 -6.26
C ALA A 46 16.34 -7.08 -7.05
N GLN A 47 15.16 -7.09 -6.42
CA GLN A 47 13.97 -6.45 -6.97
C GLN A 47 13.89 -5.00 -6.49
N SER A 48 13.51 -4.06 -7.38
CA SER A 48 13.21 -2.66 -7.02
C SER A 48 11.83 -2.58 -6.36
N LEU A 49 11.74 -3.07 -5.12
CA LEU A 49 10.49 -3.20 -4.39
C LEU A 49 10.18 -1.90 -3.64
N ASN A 50 9.06 -1.26 -4.00
CA ASN A 50 8.55 -0.10 -3.28
C ASN A 50 7.45 -0.53 -2.32
N LEU A 51 7.47 -0.01 -1.10
CA LEU A 51 6.43 -0.20 -0.11
C LEU A 51 5.74 1.13 0.18
N ASN A 52 4.41 1.11 0.28
CA ASN A 52 3.63 2.21 0.81
C ASN A 52 3.25 1.87 2.25
N ILE A 53 3.85 2.58 3.20
CA ILE A 53 3.65 2.36 4.64
C ILE A 53 2.68 3.43 5.13
N PRO A 54 1.49 3.07 5.63
CA PRO A 54 0.57 4.02 6.23
C PRO A 54 1.25 4.78 7.39
N ALA A 55 1.02 6.09 7.47
CA ALA A 55 1.60 6.92 8.54
C ALA A 55 1.12 6.50 9.94
N SER A 56 -0.03 5.85 10.02
CA SER A 56 -0.62 5.31 11.25
C SER A 56 0.00 3.99 11.72
N LEU A 57 0.86 3.36 10.88
CA LEU A 57 1.44 2.07 11.22
C LEU A 57 2.48 2.24 12.34
N ALA A 58 2.38 1.42 13.39
CA ALA A 58 3.31 1.46 14.49
C ALA A 58 4.73 1.05 14.06
N ILE A 59 5.75 1.64 14.66
CA ILE A 59 7.17 1.35 14.36
C ILE A 59 7.46 -0.15 14.49
N LYS A 60 6.85 -0.81 15.48
CA LYS A 60 6.95 -2.26 15.67
C LYS A 60 6.48 -3.05 14.43
N ASP A 61 5.39 -2.62 13.82
CA ASP A 61 4.83 -3.32 12.66
C ASP A 61 5.66 -3.05 11.40
N VAL A 62 6.21 -1.85 11.26
CA VAL A 62 7.21 -1.56 10.22
C VAL A 62 8.42 -2.48 10.35
N ASN A 63 8.94 -2.66 11.58
CA ASN A 63 10.06 -3.57 11.84
C ASN A 63 9.69 -5.04 11.51
N ASN A 64 8.47 -5.45 11.85
CA ASN A 64 7.98 -6.78 11.51
C ASN A 64 7.93 -7.01 10.00
N LEU A 65 7.50 -6.01 9.21
CA LEU A 65 7.53 -6.08 7.74
C LEU A 65 8.94 -6.33 7.19
N MET A 66 9.96 -5.67 7.78
CA MET A 66 11.36 -5.87 7.40
C MET A 66 11.83 -7.29 7.70
N ILE A 67 11.50 -7.80 8.89
CA ILE A 67 11.85 -9.16 9.31
C ILE A 67 11.19 -10.20 8.41
N GLU A 68 9.91 -10.01 8.07
CA GLU A 68 9.19 -10.93 7.17
C GLU A 68 9.76 -10.88 5.74
N ALA A 69 10.11 -9.70 5.23
CA ALA A 69 10.78 -9.58 3.93
C ALA A 69 12.11 -10.37 3.92
N TRP A 70 12.91 -10.26 4.98
CA TRP A 70 14.13 -11.02 5.12
C TRP A 70 13.89 -12.54 5.19
N LYS A 71 12.92 -13.00 5.98
CA LYS A 71 12.55 -14.42 6.08
C LYS A 71 12.09 -15.00 4.73
N LEU A 72 11.41 -14.21 3.91
CA LEU A 72 10.95 -14.60 2.57
C LEU A 72 12.06 -14.51 1.51
N GLY A 73 13.29 -14.17 1.90
CA GLY A 73 14.44 -14.11 1.00
C GLY A 73 14.48 -12.87 0.10
N VAL A 74 13.68 -11.85 0.38
CA VAL A 74 13.74 -10.58 -0.38
C VAL A 74 15.07 -9.90 -0.10
N LYS A 75 15.85 -9.62 -1.14
CA LYS A 75 17.23 -9.12 -1.01
C LYS A 75 17.30 -7.66 -0.61
N THR A 76 16.39 -6.82 -1.12
CA THR A 76 16.34 -5.38 -0.81
C THR A 76 14.91 -4.86 -0.83
N LEU A 77 14.66 -3.84 0.00
CA LEU A 77 13.50 -2.97 -0.08
C LEU A 77 13.99 -1.61 -0.58
N TYR A 78 13.51 -1.15 -1.75
CA TYR A 78 14.07 0.02 -2.42
C TYR A 78 13.58 1.33 -1.80
N TYR A 79 12.27 1.62 -1.92
CA TYR A 79 11.66 2.79 -1.30
C TYR A 79 10.57 2.40 -0.33
N GLN A 80 10.61 3.03 0.84
CA GLN A 80 9.53 3.01 1.81
C GLN A 80 8.89 4.39 1.82
N ARG A 81 7.71 4.49 1.21
CA ARG A 81 6.98 5.76 1.12
C ARG A 81 5.93 5.81 2.22
N SER A 82 5.96 6.88 3.01
CA SER A 82 4.92 7.19 3.99
C SER A 82 4.34 8.55 3.70
N GLN A 83 3.04 8.74 3.87
CA GLN A 83 2.41 10.05 3.87
C GLN A 83 2.39 10.58 5.30
N SER A 84 2.61 11.88 5.49
CA SER A 84 2.45 12.48 6.82
C SER A 84 0.98 12.47 7.24
N VAL A 85 0.72 12.27 8.53
CA VAL A 85 -0.64 12.30 9.12
C VAL A 85 -1.37 13.60 8.77
N SER A 86 -0.67 14.73 8.72
CA SER A 86 -1.24 16.01 8.32
C SER A 86 -1.73 16.05 6.87
N LYS A 87 -1.08 15.33 5.94
CA LYS A 87 -1.55 15.21 4.57
C LYS A 87 -2.78 14.32 4.44
N GLU A 88 -2.85 13.24 5.21
CA GLU A 88 -4.04 12.38 5.25
C GLU A 88 -5.25 13.13 5.82
N LEU A 89 -5.04 13.92 6.88
CA LEU A 89 -6.08 14.79 7.44
C LEU A 89 -6.54 15.86 6.46
N MET A 90 -5.63 16.56 5.76
CA MET A 90 -6.00 17.55 4.75
C MET A 90 -6.80 16.96 3.59
N VAL A 91 -6.44 15.78 3.11
CA VAL A 91 -7.19 15.10 2.02
C VAL A 91 -8.61 14.77 2.49
N ASN A 92 -8.77 14.31 3.72
CA ASN A 92 -10.09 14.01 4.29
C ASN A 92 -10.92 15.29 4.51
N PHE A 93 -10.31 16.40 4.90
CA PHE A 93 -11.01 17.69 5.03
C PHE A 93 -11.46 18.25 3.68
N VAL A 94 -10.64 18.17 2.65
CA VAL A 94 -11.00 18.65 1.30
C VAL A 94 -12.10 17.80 0.68
N THR A 95 -12.13 16.49 0.93
CA THR A 95 -13.23 15.64 0.46
C THR A 95 -14.55 15.90 1.21
N CYS A 96 -14.49 16.25 2.49
CA CYS A 96 -15.70 16.61 3.26
C CYS A 96 -16.31 17.95 2.84
N SER A 97 -15.49 18.97 2.55
CA SER A 97 -15.99 20.32 2.18
C SER A 97 -16.56 20.38 0.77
N SER A 98 -16.30 19.41 -0.10
CA SER A 98 -16.89 19.33 -1.46
C SER A 98 -18.23 18.58 -1.52
N CYS A 99 -18.69 18.00 -0.40
CA CYS A 99 -19.99 17.31 -0.32
C CYS A 99 -21.15 18.25 0.11
N GLU A 100 -20.86 19.48 0.49
CA GLU A 100 -21.86 20.48 0.94
C GLU A 100 -22.14 21.59 -0.08
N ALA A 101 -21.87 21.34 -1.36
CA ALA A 101 -22.22 22.30 -2.41
C ALA A 101 -23.19 21.70 -3.41
#